data_2111729cff2ccdd69974b198b14b43d9
#
_entry.id   2111729cff2ccdd69974b198b14b43d9
#
_cell.length_a   1.000
_cell.length_b   1.000
_cell.length_c   1.000
_cell.angle_alpha   90.00
_cell.angle_beta   90.00
_cell.angle_gamma   90.00
#
_symmetry.space_group_name_H-M   'P 1'
#
loop_
_entity.id
_entity.type
_entity.pdbx_description
1 polymer ?
#
loop_
_entity_poly.entity_id
_entity_poly.type
_entity_poly.pdbx_seq_one_letter_code
_entity_poly.pdbx_strand_id
1 'polypeptide(L)'
;MIYAAPGTPGAVVTFKPRYGNYIGGEFVPPVKGQYFTNTSPVNGQPIAEFPRSTAEDIDKALDAAHAAADAWGRTSVQERSNILLKIAERIEQNLELLAVTETWDNGKAVRETLNADIPLAADHFRYFAGCIRAQEGSAAEINDSTVAYHIHEPLGVVGQIIPWNFPLLMAAWKLAPALAAGNCVVLKPAEQTPLGICVLLELIGDLLPPGVLNVVQGFGREAGEALATSKRIAKIAFTGSTPVGSHILKCAAENI
;
A
#
# COMPACT_ATOMS: atom_id res chain seq x y z
N MET A 1 -20.11 -13.57 17.70
CA MET A 1 -20.67 -12.26 17.30
C MET A 1 -21.13 -12.38 15.85
N ILE A 2 -22.33 -11.97 15.54
CA ILE A 2 -22.87 -12.00 14.17
C ILE A 2 -22.93 -10.55 13.70
N TYR A 3 -22.27 -10.24 12.60
CA TYR A 3 -22.27 -8.91 11.99
C TYR A 3 -23.40 -8.81 10.96
N ALA A 4 -24.10 -7.69 10.96
CA ALA A 4 -25.08 -7.38 9.92
C ALA A 4 -24.38 -7.14 8.59
N ALA A 5 -25.08 -7.43 7.48
CA ALA A 5 -24.55 -7.18 6.16
C ALA A 5 -24.28 -5.68 5.93
N PRO A 6 -23.25 -5.32 5.16
CA PRO A 6 -22.90 -3.93 4.88
C PRO A 6 -24.11 -3.13 4.38
N GLY A 7 -24.27 -1.91 4.89
CA GLY A 7 -25.37 -1.01 4.51
C GLY A 7 -26.76 -1.37 5.05
N THR A 8 -26.88 -2.42 5.86
CA THR A 8 -28.15 -2.78 6.54
C THR A 8 -28.20 -2.18 7.96
N PRO A 9 -29.40 -2.09 8.59
CA PRO A 9 -29.50 -1.60 9.97
C PRO A 9 -28.63 -2.41 10.94
N GLY A 10 -27.80 -1.72 11.73
CA GLY A 10 -26.85 -2.34 12.67
C GLY A 10 -25.53 -2.80 12.04
N ALA A 11 -25.29 -2.55 10.77
CA ALA A 11 -24.00 -2.84 10.14
C ALA A 11 -22.89 -1.92 10.67
N VAL A 12 -21.71 -2.50 10.88
CA VAL A 12 -20.48 -1.76 11.25
C VAL A 12 -19.93 -0.95 10.05
N VAL A 13 -20.19 -1.43 8.83
CA VAL A 13 -19.66 -0.85 7.60
C VAL A 13 -20.76 -0.59 6.57
N THR A 14 -20.53 0.45 5.78
CA THR A 14 -21.28 0.73 4.54
C THR A 14 -20.27 1.09 3.47
N PHE A 15 -20.34 0.43 2.31
CA PHE A 15 -19.39 0.66 1.22
C PHE A 15 -19.98 1.60 0.18
N LYS A 16 -19.11 2.36 -0.49
CA LYS A 16 -19.50 3.12 -1.67
C LYS A 16 -19.80 2.15 -2.82
N PRO A 17 -20.72 2.47 -3.71
CA PRO A 17 -21.01 1.63 -4.88
C PRO A 17 -19.84 1.59 -5.86
N ARG A 18 -18.95 2.59 -5.83
CA ARG A 18 -17.79 2.72 -6.70
C ARG A 18 -16.65 3.46 -6.00
N TYR A 19 -15.43 2.95 -6.20
CA TYR A 19 -14.18 3.58 -5.74
C TYR A 19 -13.35 4.08 -6.93
N GLY A 20 -12.36 4.93 -6.65
CA GLY A 20 -11.36 5.42 -7.61
C GLY A 20 -9.98 4.84 -7.34
N ASN A 21 -9.02 5.16 -8.20
CA ASN A 21 -7.60 5.09 -7.85
C ASN A 21 -7.29 6.19 -6.83
N TYR A 22 -6.35 5.95 -5.91
CA TYR A 22 -5.88 6.99 -5.01
C TYR A 22 -4.55 7.52 -5.53
N ILE A 23 -4.55 8.73 -6.09
CA ILE A 23 -3.38 9.33 -6.75
C ILE A 23 -3.26 10.79 -6.31
N GLY A 24 -2.06 11.18 -5.86
CA GLY A 24 -1.80 12.56 -5.47
C GLY A 24 -2.59 13.04 -4.26
N GLY A 25 -3.05 12.12 -3.39
CA GLY A 25 -3.84 12.44 -2.19
C GLY A 25 -5.35 12.41 -2.40
N GLU A 26 -5.84 12.06 -3.59
CA GLU A 26 -7.26 12.08 -3.93
C GLU A 26 -7.72 10.79 -4.62
N PHE A 27 -8.99 10.45 -4.46
CA PHE A 27 -9.63 9.39 -5.25
C PHE A 27 -10.05 9.93 -6.62
N VAL A 28 -9.46 9.35 -7.67
CA VAL A 28 -9.68 9.75 -9.06
C VAL A 28 -10.20 8.61 -9.92
N PRO A 29 -11.04 8.87 -10.94
CA PRO A 29 -11.49 7.85 -11.87
C PRO A 29 -10.32 7.31 -12.72
N PRO A 30 -10.41 6.06 -13.23
CA PRO A 30 -9.43 5.55 -14.18
C PRO A 30 -9.48 6.34 -15.49
N VAL A 31 -8.33 6.51 -16.15
CA VAL A 31 -8.19 7.32 -17.38
C VAL A 31 -9.17 6.89 -18.46
N LYS A 32 -9.37 5.58 -18.65
CA LYS A 32 -10.29 5.04 -19.66
C LYS A 32 -11.73 4.91 -19.19
N GLY A 33 -12.05 5.35 -17.97
CA GLY A 33 -13.40 5.26 -17.41
C GLY A 33 -13.92 3.83 -17.25
N GLN A 34 -13.03 2.82 -17.29
CA GLN A 34 -13.41 1.41 -17.18
C GLN A 34 -13.33 0.94 -15.73
N TYR A 35 -14.29 0.12 -15.34
CA TYR A 35 -14.40 -0.46 -14.00
C TYR A 35 -14.63 -1.95 -14.07
N PHE A 36 -14.31 -2.67 -13.01
CA PHE A 36 -14.71 -4.06 -12.80
C PHE A 36 -15.47 -4.18 -11.48
N THR A 37 -16.41 -5.10 -11.45
CA THR A 37 -17.19 -5.39 -10.25
C THR A 37 -16.43 -6.37 -9.36
N ASN A 38 -16.26 -6.04 -8.09
CA ASN A 38 -15.79 -6.98 -7.08
C ASN A 38 -16.98 -7.69 -6.42
N THR A 39 -16.82 -8.98 -6.19
CA THR A 39 -17.83 -9.85 -5.57
C THR A 39 -17.30 -10.36 -4.25
N SER A 40 -18.11 -10.22 -3.18
CA SER A 40 -17.72 -10.74 -1.88
C SER A 40 -17.80 -12.27 -1.85
N PRO A 41 -16.74 -12.96 -1.37
CA PRO A 41 -16.79 -14.40 -1.17
C PRO A 41 -17.70 -14.83 0.00
N VAL A 42 -18.14 -13.89 0.86
CA VAL A 42 -19.03 -14.16 1.98
C VAL A 42 -20.43 -14.61 1.50
N ASN A 43 -20.94 -13.98 0.44
CA ASN A 43 -22.29 -14.24 -0.05
C ASN A 43 -22.42 -14.37 -1.58
N GLY A 44 -21.32 -14.22 -2.30
CA GLY A 44 -21.30 -14.27 -3.77
C GLY A 44 -21.96 -13.07 -4.47
N GLN A 45 -22.25 -11.98 -3.73
CA GLN A 45 -22.91 -10.80 -4.30
C GLN A 45 -21.90 -9.69 -4.64
N PRO A 46 -22.19 -8.84 -5.62
CA PRO A 46 -21.42 -7.64 -5.89
C PRO A 46 -21.30 -6.76 -4.64
N ILE A 47 -20.10 -6.24 -4.41
CA ILE A 47 -19.81 -5.39 -3.27
C ILE A 47 -19.59 -3.91 -3.67
N ALA A 48 -18.80 -3.69 -4.72
CA ALA A 48 -18.53 -2.38 -5.30
C ALA A 48 -17.87 -2.52 -6.68
N GLU A 49 -17.73 -1.39 -7.39
CA GLU A 49 -16.95 -1.29 -8.61
C GLU A 49 -15.61 -0.61 -8.34
N PHE A 50 -14.54 -1.12 -8.98
CA PHE A 50 -13.18 -0.62 -8.87
C PHE A 50 -12.56 -0.32 -10.23
N PRO A 51 -11.59 0.62 -10.31
CA PRO A 51 -10.94 0.96 -11.56
C PRO A 51 -10.28 -0.24 -12.26
N ARG A 52 -10.57 -0.41 -13.55
CA ARG A 52 -9.76 -1.24 -14.44
C ARG A 52 -8.71 -0.37 -15.09
N SER A 53 -7.64 -0.15 -14.35
CA SER A 53 -6.57 0.76 -14.74
C SER A 53 -5.63 0.16 -15.76
N THR A 54 -4.98 1.04 -16.52
CA THR A 54 -4.01 0.73 -17.56
C THR A 54 -2.65 1.38 -17.25
N ALA A 55 -1.69 1.30 -18.18
CA ALA A 55 -0.39 1.97 -18.07
C ALA A 55 -0.52 3.49 -17.86
N GLU A 56 -1.54 4.11 -18.45
CA GLU A 56 -1.78 5.56 -18.30
C GLU A 56 -2.10 5.97 -16.85
N ASP A 57 -2.81 5.11 -16.11
CA ASP A 57 -3.09 5.34 -14.68
C ASP A 57 -1.83 5.14 -13.83
N ILE A 58 -1.01 4.15 -14.18
CA ILE A 58 0.29 3.92 -13.54
C ILE A 58 1.21 5.12 -13.77
N ASP A 59 1.27 5.66 -15.00
CA ASP A 59 2.08 6.83 -15.30
C ASP A 59 1.65 8.06 -14.49
N LYS A 60 0.35 8.31 -14.35
CA LYS A 60 -0.18 9.38 -13.48
C LYS A 60 0.23 9.20 -12.01
N ALA A 61 0.16 7.96 -11.50
CA ALA A 61 0.57 7.66 -10.14
C ALA A 61 2.08 7.86 -9.95
N LEU A 62 2.88 7.49 -10.96
CA LEU A 62 4.33 7.73 -10.97
C LEU A 62 4.65 9.23 -11.05
N ASP A 63 3.91 10.02 -11.83
CA ASP A 63 4.07 11.47 -11.87
C ASP A 63 3.85 12.09 -10.49
N ALA A 64 2.77 11.72 -9.81
CA ALA A 64 2.48 12.19 -8.45
C ALA A 64 3.56 11.74 -7.45
N ALA A 65 4.03 10.49 -7.56
CA ALA A 65 5.07 9.96 -6.67
C ALA A 65 6.41 10.68 -6.88
N HIS A 66 6.83 10.91 -8.13
CA HIS A 66 8.06 11.64 -8.42
C HIS A 66 8.00 13.10 -7.99
N ALA A 67 6.85 13.75 -8.12
CA ALA A 67 6.66 15.13 -7.64
C ALA A 67 6.83 15.26 -6.12
N ALA A 68 6.49 14.21 -5.35
CA ALA A 68 6.60 14.19 -3.90
C ALA A 68 7.97 13.69 -3.39
N ALA A 69 8.72 12.94 -4.20
CA ALA A 69 9.84 12.12 -3.74
C ALA A 69 10.97 12.93 -3.07
N ASP A 70 11.36 14.08 -3.64
CA ASP A 70 12.43 14.90 -3.09
C ASP A 70 12.05 15.49 -1.72
N ALA A 71 10.85 16.06 -1.62
CA ALA A 71 10.36 16.65 -0.37
C ALA A 71 10.18 15.59 0.73
N TRP A 72 9.58 14.44 0.38
CA TRP A 72 9.38 13.34 1.33
C TRP A 72 10.70 12.71 1.78
N GLY A 73 11.61 12.47 0.85
CA GLY A 73 12.93 11.90 1.13
C GLY A 73 13.79 12.75 2.07
N ARG A 74 13.57 14.08 2.09
CA ARG A 74 14.27 15.02 2.96
C ARG A 74 13.60 15.26 4.31
N THR A 75 12.42 14.69 4.54
CA THR A 75 11.77 14.78 5.87
C THR A 75 12.66 14.12 6.93
N SER A 76 12.58 14.61 8.15
CA SER A 76 13.33 14.03 9.25
C SER A 76 12.84 12.61 9.57
N VAL A 77 13.74 11.78 10.07
CA VAL A 77 13.42 10.44 10.61
C VAL A 77 12.31 10.54 11.67
N GLN A 78 12.35 11.58 12.52
CA GLN A 78 11.35 11.81 13.55
C GLN A 78 9.96 12.08 12.96
N GLU A 79 9.88 12.88 11.92
CA GLU A 79 8.62 13.22 11.25
C GLU A 79 7.98 11.97 10.62
N ARG A 80 8.74 11.19 9.86
CA ARG A 80 8.27 9.93 9.27
C ARG A 80 7.83 8.93 10.34
N SER A 81 8.64 8.75 11.39
CA SER A 81 8.29 7.91 12.54
C SER A 81 6.95 8.33 13.17
N ASN A 82 6.74 9.62 13.41
CA ASN A 82 5.51 10.14 14.00
C ASN A 82 4.29 9.91 13.09
N ILE A 83 4.45 10.04 11.77
CA ILE A 83 3.38 9.75 10.81
C ILE A 83 3.02 8.26 10.85
N LEU A 84 3.99 7.36 10.87
CA LEU A 84 3.74 5.92 10.95
C LEU A 84 3.02 5.54 12.26
N LEU A 85 3.38 6.16 13.40
CA LEU A 85 2.67 5.96 14.66
C LEU A 85 1.21 6.43 14.58
N LYS A 86 0.94 7.57 13.94
CA LYS A 86 -0.43 8.05 13.72
C LYS A 86 -1.22 7.12 12.80
N ILE A 87 -0.60 6.53 11.78
CA ILE A 87 -1.24 5.52 10.93
C ILE A 87 -1.63 4.30 11.78
N ALA A 88 -0.72 3.79 12.61
CA ALA A 88 -1.01 2.67 13.51
C ALA A 88 -2.16 2.98 14.46
N GLU A 89 -2.15 4.15 15.09
CA GLU A 89 -3.25 4.61 15.97
C GLU A 89 -4.58 4.70 15.22
N ARG A 90 -4.58 5.22 13.99
CA ARG A 90 -5.80 5.33 13.17
C ARG A 90 -6.35 3.95 12.79
N ILE A 91 -5.49 2.97 12.51
CA ILE A 91 -5.88 1.58 12.27
C ILE A 91 -6.52 0.99 13.53
N GLU A 92 -5.90 1.15 14.70
CA GLU A 92 -6.43 0.63 15.96
C GLU A 92 -7.76 1.27 16.38
N GLN A 93 -7.90 2.58 16.19
CA GLN A 93 -9.14 3.31 16.45
C GLN A 93 -10.31 2.83 15.56
N ASN A 94 -9.99 2.23 14.41
CA ASN A 94 -10.96 1.70 13.45
C ASN A 94 -10.84 0.18 13.24
N LEU A 95 -10.35 -0.51 14.27
CA LEU A 95 -10.03 -1.95 14.21
C LEU A 95 -11.20 -2.79 13.73
N GLU A 96 -12.38 -2.63 14.34
CA GLU A 96 -13.57 -3.42 14.00
C GLU A 96 -14.06 -3.11 12.57
N LEU A 97 -14.07 -1.85 12.19
CA LEU A 97 -14.46 -1.41 10.83
C LEU A 97 -13.54 -2.06 9.78
N LEU A 98 -12.23 -2.00 9.97
CA LEU A 98 -11.26 -2.58 9.04
C LEU A 98 -11.34 -4.11 9.03
N ALA A 99 -11.52 -4.76 10.19
CA ALA A 99 -11.64 -6.22 10.28
C ALA A 99 -12.89 -6.74 9.57
N VAL A 100 -14.03 -6.08 9.74
CA VAL A 100 -15.27 -6.44 9.05
C VAL A 100 -15.14 -6.17 7.54
N THR A 101 -14.52 -5.07 7.15
CA THR A 101 -14.21 -4.77 5.74
C THR A 101 -13.36 -5.86 5.11
N GLU A 102 -12.25 -6.26 5.75
CA GLU A 102 -11.36 -7.33 5.29
C GLU A 102 -12.11 -8.65 5.12
N THR A 103 -13.01 -8.99 6.07
CA THR A 103 -13.86 -10.18 5.98
C THR A 103 -14.76 -10.15 4.75
N TRP A 104 -15.41 -9.03 4.47
CA TRP A 104 -16.26 -8.91 3.28
C TRP A 104 -15.48 -8.92 1.98
N ASP A 105 -14.25 -8.44 1.99
CA ASP A 105 -13.38 -8.35 0.80
C ASP A 105 -12.75 -9.71 0.46
N ASN A 106 -12.21 -10.46 1.45
CA ASN A 106 -11.46 -11.69 1.21
C ASN A 106 -12.10 -12.99 1.73
N GLY A 107 -13.19 -12.91 2.49
CA GLY A 107 -13.91 -14.07 3.01
C GLY A 107 -13.33 -14.69 4.29
N LYS A 108 -12.30 -14.14 4.89
CA LYS A 108 -11.79 -14.62 6.19
C LYS A 108 -12.81 -14.42 7.29
N ALA A 109 -12.77 -15.30 8.28
CA ALA A 109 -13.61 -15.14 9.48
C ALA A 109 -13.22 -13.87 10.24
N VAL A 110 -14.22 -13.10 10.70
CA VAL A 110 -13.99 -11.88 11.50
C VAL A 110 -13.10 -12.14 12.72
N ARG A 111 -13.16 -13.32 13.31
CA ARG A 111 -12.27 -13.69 14.40
C ARG A 111 -10.79 -13.57 14.01
N GLU A 112 -10.43 -13.95 12.79
CA GLU A 112 -9.03 -13.89 12.31
C GLU A 112 -8.66 -12.44 11.97
N THR A 113 -9.51 -11.74 11.24
CA THR A 113 -9.23 -10.35 10.83
C THR A 113 -9.16 -9.42 12.03
N LEU A 114 -10.03 -9.61 13.04
CA LEU A 114 -10.10 -8.77 14.23
C LEU A 114 -8.95 -9.03 15.23
N ASN A 115 -8.51 -10.29 15.39
CA ASN A 115 -7.53 -10.66 16.41
C ASN A 115 -6.10 -10.90 15.85
N ALA A 116 -5.94 -10.98 14.54
CA ALA A 116 -4.66 -11.22 13.91
C ALA A 116 -4.33 -10.19 12.83
N ASP A 117 -5.06 -10.17 11.71
CA ASP A 117 -4.66 -9.43 10.51
C ASP A 117 -4.52 -7.93 10.75
N ILE A 118 -5.56 -7.29 11.30
CA ILE A 118 -5.57 -5.83 11.48
C ILE A 118 -4.68 -5.37 12.65
N PRO A 119 -4.68 -6.05 13.83
CA PRO A 119 -3.72 -5.73 14.87
C PRO A 119 -2.26 -5.84 14.40
N LEU A 120 -1.92 -6.88 13.64
CA LEU A 120 -0.58 -7.08 13.12
C LEU A 120 -0.21 -6.04 12.05
N ALA A 121 -1.17 -5.54 11.27
CA ALA A 121 -0.95 -4.42 10.36
C ALA A 121 -0.58 -3.13 11.12
N ALA A 122 -1.28 -2.81 12.21
CA ALA A 122 -0.94 -1.68 13.07
C ALA A 122 0.43 -1.84 13.72
N ASP A 123 0.74 -3.04 14.23
CA ASP A 123 2.04 -3.35 14.85
C ASP A 123 3.21 -3.17 13.87
N HIS A 124 3.05 -3.52 12.59
CA HIS A 124 4.08 -3.30 11.57
C HIS A 124 4.41 -1.81 11.38
N PHE A 125 3.42 -0.94 11.35
CA PHE A 125 3.67 0.49 11.30
C PHE A 125 4.42 0.98 12.55
N ARG A 126 4.08 0.48 13.75
CA ARG A 126 4.79 0.79 14.99
C ARG A 126 6.23 0.29 14.97
N TYR A 127 6.42 -0.95 14.51
CA TYR A 127 7.75 -1.56 14.41
C TYR A 127 8.69 -0.70 13.54
N PHE A 128 8.28 -0.36 12.32
CA PHE A 128 9.12 0.43 11.42
C PHE A 128 9.25 1.90 11.84
N ALA A 129 8.28 2.45 12.56
CA ALA A 129 8.43 3.76 13.22
C ALA A 129 9.56 3.74 14.26
N GLY A 130 9.70 2.66 15.00
CA GLY A 130 10.81 2.44 15.94
C GLY A 130 12.13 2.16 15.21
N CYS A 131 12.13 1.26 14.24
CA CYS A 131 13.32 0.87 13.48
C CYS A 131 14.03 2.06 12.85
N ILE A 132 13.29 2.95 12.18
CA ILE A 132 13.91 4.08 11.48
C ILE A 132 14.59 5.07 12.44
N ARG A 133 14.09 5.18 13.67
CA ARG A 133 14.71 6.04 14.70
C ARG A 133 16.00 5.46 15.29
N ALA A 134 16.16 4.14 15.20
CA ALA A 134 17.33 3.41 15.69
C ALA A 134 18.31 3.04 14.56
N GLN A 135 17.97 3.35 13.31
CA GLN A 135 18.83 3.03 12.17
C GLN A 135 20.07 3.92 12.19
N GLU A 136 21.24 3.28 12.28
CA GLU A 136 22.53 3.93 12.27
C GLU A 136 23.25 3.69 10.95
N GLY A 137 24.20 4.56 10.63
CA GLY A 137 25.22 4.33 9.63
C GLY A 137 26.48 3.72 10.26
N SER A 138 27.58 3.76 9.54
CA SER A 138 28.87 3.36 10.07
C SER A 138 29.97 4.34 9.65
N ALA A 139 31.03 4.42 10.45
CA ALA A 139 32.26 5.10 10.09
C ALA A 139 33.46 4.21 10.42
N ALA A 140 34.46 4.19 9.53
CA ALA A 140 35.67 3.43 9.70
C ALA A 140 36.88 4.24 9.21
N GLU A 141 37.96 4.24 9.99
CA GLU A 141 39.25 4.72 9.54
C GLU A 141 39.88 3.69 8.59
N ILE A 142 40.23 4.10 7.39
CA ILE A 142 40.90 3.25 6.41
C ILE A 142 42.42 3.33 6.58
N ASN A 143 42.90 4.55 6.80
CA ASN A 143 44.28 4.89 7.13
C ASN A 143 44.32 6.30 7.72
N ASP A 144 45.53 6.78 8.09
CA ASP A 144 45.75 8.07 8.77
C ASP A 144 45.16 9.29 8.03
N SER A 145 44.85 9.18 6.74
CA SER A 145 44.35 10.29 5.91
C SER A 145 42.96 10.06 5.34
N THR A 146 42.34 8.88 5.59
CA THR A 146 41.09 8.49 4.92
C THR A 146 40.11 7.89 5.90
N VAL A 147 38.92 8.49 5.98
CA VAL A 147 37.77 7.95 6.73
C VAL A 147 36.65 7.60 5.74
N ALA A 148 36.12 6.38 5.85
CA ALA A 148 34.92 5.96 5.14
C ALA A 148 33.72 6.06 6.08
N TYR A 149 32.60 6.54 5.56
CA TYR A 149 31.32 6.52 6.27
C TYR A 149 30.22 5.98 5.37
N HIS A 150 29.23 5.36 5.99
CA HIS A 150 28.08 4.78 5.34
C HIS A 150 26.81 5.40 5.91
N ILE A 151 25.95 5.88 5.03
CA ILE A 151 24.62 6.42 5.36
C ILE A 151 23.55 5.73 4.53
N HIS A 152 22.33 5.72 5.05
CA HIS A 152 21.15 5.21 4.34
C HIS A 152 20.39 6.35 3.69
N GLU A 153 20.03 6.19 2.42
CA GLU A 153 19.25 7.15 1.65
C GLU A 153 18.00 6.49 1.05
N PRO A 154 16.90 7.23 0.86
CA PRO A 154 15.74 6.71 0.13
C PRO A 154 16.10 6.32 -1.31
N LEU A 155 15.46 5.29 -1.83
CA LEU A 155 15.57 4.91 -3.24
C LEU A 155 14.81 5.88 -4.17
N GLY A 156 13.81 6.59 -3.63
CA GLY A 156 12.94 7.48 -4.38
C GLY A 156 11.53 6.90 -4.56
N VAL A 157 11.16 6.51 -5.78
CA VAL A 157 9.84 5.93 -6.07
C VAL A 157 9.93 4.41 -6.17
N VAL A 158 9.06 3.72 -5.45
CA VAL A 158 9.01 2.25 -5.42
C VAL A 158 7.63 1.73 -5.82
N GLY A 159 7.62 0.68 -6.64
CA GLY A 159 6.44 -0.08 -7.01
C GLY A 159 6.18 -1.21 -6.01
N GLN A 160 4.91 -1.45 -5.68
CA GLN A 160 4.51 -2.53 -4.77
C GLN A 160 3.32 -3.30 -5.34
N ILE A 161 3.36 -4.64 -5.30
CA ILE A 161 2.27 -5.51 -5.74
C ILE A 161 2.01 -6.51 -4.62
N ILE A 162 0.74 -6.62 -4.20
CA ILE A 162 0.32 -7.45 -3.07
C ILE A 162 -0.73 -8.48 -3.47
N PRO A 163 -0.77 -9.65 -2.78
CA PRO A 163 -1.75 -10.70 -3.01
C PRO A 163 -3.07 -10.45 -2.27
N TRP A 164 -4.03 -11.35 -2.49
CA TRP A 164 -5.39 -11.31 -1.96
C TRP A 164 -5.57 -11.97 -0.58
N ASN A 165 -4.64 -12.80 -0.13
CA ASN A 165 -4.85 -13.64 1.05
C ASN A 165 -4.69 -12.89 2.39
N PHE A 166 -3.97 -11.76 2.42
CA PHE A 166 -3.81 -10.84 3.55
C PHE A 166 -3.76 -9.40 3.04
N PRO A 167 -4.85 -8.85 2.49
CA PRO A 167 -4.83 -7.58 1.76
C PRO A 167 -4.19 -6.44 2.54
N LEU A 168 -4.74 -6.07 3.71
CA LEU A 168 -4.24 -4.96 4.51
C LEU A 168 -2.89 -5.27 5.17
N LEU A 169 -2.71 -6.50 5.65
CA LEU A 169 -1.44 -6.89 6.28
C LEU A 169 -0.28 -6.87 5.29
N MET A 170 -0.47 -7.37 4.06
CA MET A 170 0.56 -7.33 3.01
C MET A 170 0.83 -5.91 2.52
N ALA A 171 -0.18 -5.03 2.52
CA ALA A 171 0.03 -3.61 2.30
C ALA A 171 0.91 -3.01 3.40
N ALA A 172 0.57 -3.23 4.67
CA ALA A 172 1.36 -2.73 5.81
C ALA A 172 2.82 -3.21 5.77
N TRP A 173 3.07 -4.48 5.45
CA TRP A 173 4.42 -5.06 5.36
C TRP A 173 5.30 -4.37 4.32
N LYS A 174 4.72 -3.77 3.31
CA LYS A 174 5.45 -3.07 2.25
C LYS A 174 5.43 -1.55 2.44
N LEU A 175 4.30 -0.99 2.85
CA LEU A 175 4.14 0.45 3.05
C LEU A 175 4.99 0.95 4.23
N ALA A 176 4.93 0.27 5.38
CA ALA A 176 5.60 0.73 6.59
C ALA A 176 7.12 0.91 6.39
N PRO A 177 7.89 -0.10 5.91
CA PRO A 177 9.32 0.08 5.68
C PRO A 177 9.64 1.08 4.57
N ALA A 178 8.84 1.12 3.50
CA ALA A 178 9.08 2.03 2.38
C ALA A 178 8.90 3.50 2.80
N LEU A 179 7.80 3.80 3.48
CA LEU A 179 7.50 5.15 3.99
C LEU A 179 8.49 5.56 5.09
N ALA A 180 8.84 4.65 6.01
CA ALA A 180 9.85 4.89 7.04
C ALA A 180 11.18 5.32 6.42
N ALA A 181 11.62 4.64 5.38
CA ALA A 181 12.87 4.93 4.67
C ALA A 181 12.81 6.19 3.78
N GLY A 182 11.68 6.87 3.69
CA GLY A 182 11.53 8.11 2.91
C GLY A 182 11.19 7.89 1.44
N ASN A 183 10.72 6.69 1.04
CA ASN A 183 10.31 6.41 -0.33
C ASN A 183 8.85 6.79 -0.58
N CYS A 184 8.54 7.24 -1.79
CA CYS A 184 7.18 7.34 -2.31
C CYS A 184 6.75 6.02 -2.96
N VAL A 185 5.47 5.70 -2.87
CA VAL A 185 4.95 4.38 -3.22
C VAL A 185 3.87 4.47 -4.28
N VAL A 186 3.93 3.57 -5.27
CA VAL A 186 2.82 3.20 -6.13
C VAL A 186 2.47 1.74 -5.82
N LEU A 187 1.32 1.51 -5.19
CA LEU A 187 0.84 0.19 -4.78
C LEU A 187 -0.27 -0.30 -5.71
N LYS A 188 -0.16 -1.55 -6.18
CA LYS A 188 -1.23 -2.28 -6.86
C LYS A 188 -1.73 -3.42 -5.99
N PRO A 189 -2.95 -3.33 -5.43
CA PRO A 189 -3.59 -4.45 -4.72
C PRO A 189 -4.00 -5.56 -5.69
N ALA A 190 -4.29 -6.74 -5.15
CA ALA A 190 -4.93 -7.79 -5.94
C ALA A 190 -6.35 -7.37 -6.37
N GLU A 191 -6.72 -7.69 -7.60
CA GLU A 191 -8.05 -7.39 -8.14
C GLU A 191 -9.19 -8.11 -7.41
N GLN A 192 -8.88 -9.20 -6.70
CA GLN A 192 -9.85 -9.95 -5.89
C GLN A 192 -10.20 -9.24 -4.57
N THR A 193 -9.30 -8.39 -4.06
CA THR A 193 -9.44 -7.76 -2.73
C THR A 193 -9.01 -6.30 -2.76
N PRO A 194 -9.72 -5.45 -3.52
CA PRO A 194 -9.38 -4.03 -3.67
C PRO A 194 -10.00 -3.13 -2.59
N LEU A 195 -10.99 -3.63 -1.84
CA LEU A 195 -11.83 -2.81 -0.97
C LEU A 195 -11.09 -2.37 0.31
N GLY A 196 -10.43 -3.30 0.99
CA GLY A 196 -9.78 -3.04 2.28
C GLY A 196 -8.81 -1.88 2.21
N ILE A 197 -7.98 -1.82 1.15
CA ILE A 197 -7.02 -0.72 0.98
C ILE A 197 -7.71 0.62 0.70
N CYS A 198 -8.85 0.64 -0.02
CA CYS A 198 -9.60 1.87 -0.25
C CYS A 198 -10.16 2.44 1.05
N VAL A 199 -10.74 1.58 1.90
CA VAL A 199 -11.24 1.98 3.23
C VAL A 199 -10.12 2.45 4.14
N LEU A 200 -8.95 1.79 4.11
CA LEU A 200 -7.77 2.26 4.84
C LEU A 200 -7.35 3.67 4.37
N LEU A 201 -7.32 3.93 3.07
CA LEU A 201 -6.95 5.25 2.52
C LEU A 201 -7.94 6.35 2.92
N GLU A 202 -9.22 6.05 3.06
CA GLU A 202 -10.23 6.99 3.60
C GLU A 202 -9.91 7.39 5.04
N LEU A 203 -9.27 6.50 5.80
CA LEU A 203 -8.89 6.74 7.20
C LEU A 203 -7.54 7.43 7.38
N ILE A 204 -6.57 7.18 6.50
CA ILE A 204 -5.18 7.63 6.69
C ILE A 204 -4.69 8.63 5.64
N GLY A 205 -5.47 8.91 4.60
CA GLY A 205 -5.03 9.73 3.47
C GLY A 205 -4.63 11.16 3.86
N ASP A 206 -5.23 11.70 4.92
CA ASP A 206 -4.90 13.03 5.48
C ASP A 206 -3.56 13.08 6.24
N LEU A 207 -2.98 11.93 6.58
CA LEU A 207 -1.73 11.84 7.35
C LEU A 207 -0.48 11.92 6.48
N LEU A 208 -0.60 11.69 5.19
CA LEU A 208 0.51 11.66 4.24
C LEU A 208 0.43 12.83 3.25
N PRO A 209 1.56 13.46 2.92
CA PRO A 209 1.57 14.46 1.86
C PRO A 209 1.09 13.88 0.52
N PRO A 210 0.41 14.68 -0.32
CA PRO A 210 -0.04 14.24 -1.64
C PRO A 210 1.10 13.63 -2.46
N GLY A 211 0.86 12.49 -3.10
CA GLY A 211 1.83 11.76 -3.92
C GLY A 211 2.79 10.83 -3.19
N VAL A 212 2.89 10.90 -1.85
CA VAL A 212 3.74 9.98 -1.07
C VAL A 212 3.24 8.54 -1.15
N LEU A 213 1.92 8.36 -1.10
CA LEU A 213 1.26 7.07 -1.31
C LEU A 213 0.26 7.19 -2.46
N ASN A 214 0.39 6.30 -3.44
CA ASN A 214 -0.54 6.18 -4.56
C ASN A 214 -0.97 4.72 -4.68
N VAL A 215 -2.27 4.49 -4.94
CA VAL A 215 -2.83 3.15 -5.10
C VAL A 215 -3.59 3.08 -6.41
N VAL A 216 -3.17 2.18 -7.27
CA VAL A 216 -3.79 1.95 -8.60
C VAL A 216 -4.42 0.57 -8.62
N GLN A 217 -5.75 0.54 -8.79
CA GLN A 217 -6.54 -0.68 -8.90
C GLN A 217 -6.46 -1.24 -10.32
N GLY A 218 -6.70 -2.53 -10.50
CA GLY A 218 -6.73 -3.14 -11.81
C GLY A 218 -6.10 -4.52 -11.85
N PHE A 219 -6.12 -5.12 -13.06
CA PHE A 219 -5.65 -6.48 -13.27
C PHE A 219 -4.13 -6.58 -13.35
N GLY A 220 -3.61 -7.76 -12.94
CA GLY A 220 -2.17 -8.02 -12.93
C GLY A 220 -1.51 -7.82 -14.30
N ARG A 221 -2.15 -8.28 -15.37
CA ARG A 221 -1.64 -8.19 -16.76
C ARG A 221 -1.79 -6.80 -17.41
N GLU A 222 -2.50 -5.88 -16.76
CA GLU A 222 -2.74 -4.53 -17.25
C GLU A 222 -1.92 -3.55 -16.37
N ALA A 223 -2.47 -3.13 -15.24
CA ALA A 223 -1.80 -2.20 -14.34
C ALA A 223 -0.56 -2.81 -13.65
N GLY A 224 -0.60 -4.10 -13.29
CA GLY A 224 0.54 -4.78 -12.64
C GLY A 224 1.76 -4.90 -13.55
N GLU A 225 1.56 -5.29 -14.81
CA GLU A 225 2.61 -5.38 -15.82
C GLU A 225 3.24 -4.01 -16.09
N ALA A 226 2.39 -2.98 -16.27
CA ALA A 226 2.86 -1.62 -16.51
C ALA A 226 3.72 -1.09 -15.35
N LEU A 227 3.36 -1.43 -14.11
CA LEU A 227 4.18 -1.05 -12.94
C LEU A 227 5.50 -1.84 -12.89
N ALA A 228 5.44 -3.17 -13.13
CA ALA A 228 6.60 -4.04 -13.02
C ALA A 228 7.69 -3.77 -14.08
N THR A 229 7.27 -3.33 -15.28
CA THR A 229 8.18 -3.00 -16.40
C THR A 229 8.60 -1.54 -16.46
N SER A 230 8.05 -0.70 -15.56
CA SER A 230 8.34 0.73 -15.56
C SER A 230 9.78 1.02 -15.19
N LYS A 231 10.49 1.78 -16.05
CA LYS A 231 11.84 2.31 -15.79
C LYS A 231 11.84 3.50 -14.83
N ARG A 232 10.67 3.89 -14.34
CA ARG A 232 10.48 5.03 -13.43
C ARG A 232 10.42 4.62 -11.96
N ILE A 233 10.56 3.33 -11.64
CA ILE A 233 10.66 2.84 -10.26
C ILE A 233 12.09 2.36 -9.97
N ALA A 234 12.58 2.68 -8.77
CA ALA A 234 13.90 2.25 -8.32
C ALA A 234 13.88 0.84 -7.70
N LYS A 235 12.69 0.32 -7.36
CA LYS A 235 12.49 -1.01 -6.77
C LYS A 235 11.07 -1.48 -7.02
N ILE A 236 10.91 -2.79 -7.24
CA ILE A 236 9.62 -3.49 -7.17
C ILE A 236 9.59 -4.41 -5.95
N ALA A 237 8.56 -4.30 -5.10
CA ALA A 237 8.31 -5.18 -3.97
C ALA A 237 7.07 -6.03 -4.26
N PHE A 238 7.26 -7.33 -4.43
CA PHE A 238 6.20 -8.27 -4.80
C PHE A 238 5.98 -9.34 -3.74
N THR A 239 4.73 -9.69 -3.50
CA THR A 239 4.32 -10.91 -2.82
C THR A 239 3.18 -11.55 -3.61
N GLY A 240 3.29 -12.85 -3.89
CA GLY A 240 2.30 -13.59 -4.66
C GLY A 240 2.79 -14.97 -5.04
N SER A 241 2.25 -15.54 -6.12
CA SER A 241 2.63 -16.88 -6.59
C SER A 241 4.04 -16.92 -7.20
N THR A 242 4.70 -18.08 -7.09
CA THR A 242 6.03 -18.30 -7.68
C THR A 242 6.09 -17.99 -9.18
N PRO A 243 5.13 -18.39 -10.03
CA PRO A 243 5.18 -18.06 -11.45
C PRO A 243 5.16 -16.53 -11.71
N VAL A 244 4.32 -15.79 -10.96
CA VAL A 244 4.28 -14.32 -11.09
C VAL A 244 5.56 -13.70 -10.55
N GLY A 245 6.11 -14.20 -9.43
CA GLY A 245 7.39 -13.74 -8.91
C GLY A 245 8.54 -13.91 -9.89
N SER A 246 8.60 -15.07 -10.58
CA SER A 246 9.58 -15.32 -11.66
C SER A 246 9.40 -14.34 -12.82
N HIS A 247 8.17 -14.00 -13.19
CA HIS A 247 7.88 -12.99 -14.21
C HIS A 247 8.34 -11.60 -13.78
N ILE A 248 8.02 -11.18 -12.54
CA ILE A 248 8.46 -9.89 -11.98
C ILE A 248 9.99 -9.77 -12.00
N LEU A 249 10.73 -10.83 -11.66
CA LEU A 249 12.20 -10.82 -11.75
C LEU A 249 12.69 -10.59 -13.18
N LYS A 250 12.03 -11.18 -14.18
CA LYS A 250 12.38 -10.92 -15.59
C LYS A 250 12.11 -9.47 -15.99
N CYS A 251 10.97 -8.90 -15.57
CA CYS A 251 10.67 -7.47 -15.81
C CYS A 251 11.72 -6.56 -15.15
N ALA A 252 12.10 -6.87 -13.90
CA ALA A 252 13.08 -6.07 -13.16
C ALA A 252 14.48 -6.14 -13.79
N ALA A 253 14.88 -7.28 -14.38
CA ALA A 253 16.18 -7.45 -15.00
C ALA A 253 16.44 -6.49 -16.18
N GLU A 254 15.39 -5.93 -16.78
CA GLU A 254 15.51 -4.92 -17.86
C GLU A 254 15.82 -3.50 -17.33
N ASN A 255 15.80 -3.32 -16.00
CA ASN A 255 15.97 -2.03 -15.32
C ASN A 255 17.25 -1.96 -14.45
N ILE A 256 18.13 -2.94 -14.58
CA ILE A 256 19.42 -3.01 -13.86
C ILE A 256 20.51 -2.32 -14.69
#